data_a1a1d88321c4fe1512d8d511e76b9e07
#
_entry.id   a1a1d88321c4fe1512d8d511e76b9e07
#
_cell.length_a   1.000
_cell.length_b   1.000
_cell.length_c   1.000
_cell.angle_alpha   90.00
_cell.angle_beta   90.00
_cell.angle_gamma   90.00
#
_symmetry.space_group_name_H-M   'P 1'
#
loop_
_entity.id
_entity.type
_entity.pdbx_description
1 polymer ?
#
loop_
_entity_poly.entity_id
_entity_poly.type
_entity_poly.pdbx_seq_one_letter_code
_entity_poly.pdbx_strand_id
1 'polypeptide(L)'
;WQTDFSYFKIIGWGWFYLSTILDDYSRYIIAWKLCTTMKADDVTDTLNLALKASGCDSAKVIHKPRLLSDNGSSYISGDLADWLDDHGMDHVRGAPYHPQTQGKIERWHQTLKNRVLLENYFLPGDLENQIGDFVDHYNNHRYHESIGNPADAYLGRHTAIIESHSHH
;
A
#
# COMPACT_ATOMS: atom_id res chain seq x y z
N TRP A 1 -6.85 -5.87 2.24
CA TRP A 1 -5.68 -5.01 2.06
C TRP A 1 -4.46 -5.62 2.75
N GLN A 2 -3.32 -5.59 2.07
CA GLN A 2 -2.03 -5.95 2.65
C GLN A 2 -1.23 -4.71 2.95
N THR A 3 -0.47 -4.76 4.04
CA THR A 3 0.48 -3.69 4.37
C THR A 3 1.83 -4.28 4.76
N ASP A 4 2.88 -3.57 4.40
CA ASP A 4 4.24 -3.89 4.79
C ASP A 4 5.13 -2.66 4.62
N PHE A 5 6.31 -2.69 5.27
CA PHE A 5 7.36 -1.70 5.07
C PHE A 5 8.46 -2.25 4.17
N SER A 6 8.97 -1.41 3.31
CA SER A 6 10.21 -1.67 2.57
C SER A 6 11.28 -0.67 2.97
N TYR A 7 12.55 -1.05 2.83
CA TYR A 7 13.67 -0.24 3.31
C TYR A 7 14.44 0.34 2.13
N PHE A 8 14.77 1.63 2.21
CA PHE A 8 15.62 2.30 1.22
C PHE A 8 16.72 3.06 1.94
N LYS A 9 17.94 2.95 1.42
CA LYS A 9 19.07 3.74 1.92
C LYS A 9 19.47 4.77 0.86
N ILE A 10 19.44 6.05 1.24
CA ILE A 10 19.90 7.14 0.38
C ILE A 10 21.27 7.59 0.90
N ILE A 11 22.26 7.60 0.02
CA ILE A 11 23.62 8.00 0.37
C ILE A 11 23.61 9.45 0.86
N GLY A 12 24.13 9.66 2.07
CA GLY A 12 24.17 10.98 2.71
C GLY A 12 22.93 11.33 3.51
N TRP A 13 21.82 10.58 3.41
CA TRP A 13 20.56 10.86 4.09
C TRP A 13 20.14 9.76 5.06
N GLY A 14 20.63 8.53 4.87
CA GLY A 14 20.33 7.41 5.75
C GLY A 14 19.17 6.55 5.26
N TRP A 15 18.50 5.89 6.21
CA TRP A 15 17.41 4.96 5.92
C TRP A 15 16.08 5.65 5.80
N PHE A 16 15.33 5.21 4.80
CA PHE A 16 13.92 5.55 4.60
C PHE A 16 13.09 4.28 4.52
N TYR A 17 11.82 4.40 4.89
CA TYR A 17 10.90 3.27 4.96
C TYR A 17 9.66 3.59 4.15
N LEU A 18 9.31 2.68 3.26
CA LEU A 18 8.10 2.80 2.45
C LEU A 18 6.99 1.98 3.07
N SER A 19 5.96 2.65 3.56
CA SER A 19 4.71 2.02 4.00
C SER A 19 3.78 1.90 2.79
N THR A 20 3.30 0.69 2.51
CA THR A 20 2.44 0.42 1.35
C THR A 20 1.16 -0.26 1.79
N ILE A 21 0.04 0.14 1.20
CA ILE A 21 -1.24 -0.56 1.26
C ILE A 21 -1.55 -1.09 -0.12
N LEU A 22 -1.61 -2.40 -0.25
CA LEU A 22 -1.87 -3.12 -1.49
C LEU A 22 -3.25 -3.78 -1.41
N ASP A 23 -4.05 -3.66 -2.47
CA ASP A 23 -5.28 -4.45 -2.59
C ASP A 23 -4.89 -5.90 -2.91
N ASP A 24 -5.24 -6.81 -2.02
CA ASP A 24 -4.88 -8.22 -2.13
C ASP A 24 -5.46 -8.89 -3.37
N TYR A 25 -6.62 -8.46 -3.80
CA TYR A 25 -7.31 -9.04 -4.95
C TYR A 25 -6.81 -8.48 -6.28
N SER A 26 -6.82 -7.15 -6.43
CA SER A 26 -6.43 -6.49 -7.69
C SER A 26 -4.93 -6.26 -7.82
N ARG A 27 -4.21 -6.30 -6.71
CA ARG A 27 -2.77 -5.95 -6.58
C ARG A 27 -2.47 -4.47 -6.85
N TYR A 28 -3.50 -3.61 -6.83
CA TYR A 28 -3.29 -2.17 -6.88
C TYR A 28 -2.62 -1.66 -5.62
N ILE A 29 -1.72 -0.72 -5.81
CA ILE A 29 -1.19 0.06 -4.70
C ILE A 29 -2.21 1.16 -4.41
N ILE A 30 -2.93 1.01 -3.31
CA ILE A 30 -4.00 1.94 -2.94
C ILE A 30 -3.42 3.21 -2.34
N ALA A 31 -2.42 3.05 -1.50
CA ALA A 31 -1.71 4.17 -0.86
C ALA A 31 -0.30 3.77 -0.49
N TRP A 32 0.55 4.76 -0.37
CA TRP A 32 1.93 4.60 0.08
C TRP A 32 2.41 5.88 0.76
N LYS A 33 3.37 5.73 1.64
CA LYS A 33 4.01 6.85 2.33
C LYS A 33 5.49 6.55 2.54
N LEU A 34 6.33 7.50 2.15
CA LEU A 34 7.77 7.43 2.43
C LEU A 34 8.01 8.03 3.81
N CYS A 35 8.55 7.23 4.71
CA CYS A 35 8.68 7.55 6.13
C CYS A 35 10.14 7.54 6.56
N THR A 36 10.45 8.26 7.63
CA THR A 36 11.74 8.21 8.29
C THR A 36 11.76 7.24 9.48
N THR A 37 10.60 6.71 9.83
CA THR A 37 10.41 5.72 10.91
C THR A 37 9.48 4.61 10.45
N MET A 38 9.41 3.52 11.23
CA MET A 38 8.46 2.43 11.05
C MET A 38 7.57 2.31 12.28
N LYS A 39 6.82 3.35 12.59
CA LYS A 39 5.94 3.40 13.77
C LYS A 39 4.49 3.11 13.39
N ALA A 40 3.67 2.82 14.39
CA ALA A 40 2.23 2.64 14.21
C ALA A 40 1.57 3.85 13.55
N ASP A 41 2.04 5.07 13.87
CA ASP A 41 1.53 6.31 13.25
C ASP A 41 1.76 6.34 11.73
N ASP A 42 2.90 5.82 11.27
CA ASP A 42 3.19 5.73 9.84
C ASP A 42 2.22 4.77 9.14
N VAL A 43 1.86 3.69 9.82
CA VAL A 43 0.87 2.73 9.31
C VAL A 43 -0.52 3.38 9.26
N THR A 44 -0.95 4.03 10.33
CA THR A 44 -2.27 4.67 10.38
C THR A 44 -2.40 5.84 9.40
N ASP A 45 -1.32 6.61 9.19
CA ASP A 45 -1.29 7.65 8.18
C ASP A 45 -1.51 7.07 6.77
N THR A 46 -0.84 5.96 6.47
CA THR A 46 -0.99 5.27 5.18
C THR A 46 -2.41 4.70 5.02
N LEU A 47 -2.97 4.15 6.08
CA LEU A 47 -4.35 3.66 6.09
C LEU A 47 -5.36 4.78 5.86
N ASN A 48 -5.15 5.96 6.44
CA ASN A 48 -5.98 7.13 6.18
C ASN A 48 -5.97 7.52 4.69
N LEU A 49 -4.79 7.51 4.08
CA LEU A 49 -4.66 7.77 2.64
C LEU A 49 -5.40 6.71 1.82
N ALA A 50 -5.30 5.45 2.22
CA ALA A 50 -5.96 4.34 1.53
C ALA A 50 -7.49 4.42 1.65
N LEU A 51 -8.02 4.75 2.82
CA LEU A 51 -9.45 4.92 3.02
C LEU A 51 -10.01 6.04 2.15
N LYS A 52 -9.32 7.16 2.05
CA LYS A 52 -9.72 8.28 1.18
C LYS A 52 -9.66 7.88 -0.29
N ALA A 53 -8.55 7.29 -0.73
CA ALA A 53 -8.34 6.93 -2.13
C ALA A 53 -9.35 5.89 -2.62
N SER A 54 -9.75 4.96 -1.77
CA SER A 54 -10.71 3.90 -2.10
C SER A 54 -12.18 4.30 -1.88
N GLY A 55 -12.44 5.46 -1.24
CA GLY A 55 -13.78 5.86 -0.84
C GLY A 55 -14.33 5.10 0.37
N CYS A 56 -13.52 4.25 1.01
CA CYS A 56 -13.94 3.45 2.16
C CYS A 56 -14.01 4.24 3.47
N ASP A 57 -13.66 5.52 3.46
CA ASP A 57 -13.85 6.43 4.59
C ASP A 57 -15.31 6.94 4.71
N SER A 58 -16.14 6.69 3.71
CA SER A 58 -17.54 7.10 3.71
C SER A 58 -18.33 6.35 4.78
N ALA A 59 -19.19 7.07 5.52
CA ALA A 59 -20.10 6.48 6.50
C ALA A 59 -21.11 5.49 5.88
N LYS A 60 -21.28 5.51 4.55
CA LYS A 60 -22.17 4.60 3.83
C LYS A 60 -21.54 3.24 3.57
N VAL A 61 -20.22 3.09 3.77
CA VAL A 61 -19.52 1.83 3.59
C VAL A 61 -19.72 0.98 4.83
N ILE A 62 -20.51 -0.10 4.70
CA ILE A 62 -20.85 -1.00 5.80
C ILE A 62 -19.71 -1.97 6.09
N HIS A 63 -19.01 -2.44 5.04
CA HIS A 63 -17.90 -3.38 5.17
C HIS A 63 -16.60 -2.72 4.74
N LYS A 64 -15.72 -2.50 5.70
CA LYS A 64 -14.38 -2.00 5.42
C LYS A 64 -13.43 -3.16 5.12
N PRO A 65 -12.38 -2.91 4.33
CA PRO A 65 -11.38 -3.94 4.04
C PRO A 65 -10.72 -4.47 5.31
N ARG A 66 -10.36 -5.74 5.28
CA ARG A 66 -9.54 -6.36 6.32
C ARG A 66 -8.08 -6.01 6.09
N LEU A 67 -7.34 -5.73 7.15
CA LEU A 67 -5.91 -5.48 7.08
C LEU A 67 -5.13 -6.77 7.32
N LEU A 68 -4.23 -7.10 6.40
CA LEU A 68 -3.30 -8.23 6.51
C LEU A 68 -1.89 -7.69 6.70
N SER A 69 -1.20 -8.14 7.74
CA SER A 69 0.18 -7.74 8.03
C SER A 69 0.99 -8.88 8.62
N ASP A 70 2.30 -8.72 8.70
CA ASP A 70 3.14 -9.59 9.52
C ASP A 70 3.03 -9.22 11.01
N ASN A 71 3.89 -9.81 11.85
CA ASN A 71 3.94 -9.56 13.29
C ASN A 71 5.01 -8.53 13.67
N GLY A 72 5.41 -7.64 12.75
CA GLY A 72 6.35 -6.58 13.04
C GLY A 72 5.87 -5.69 14.18
N SER A 73 6.80 -5.03 14.88
CA SER A 73 6.50 -4.24 16.08
C SER A 73 5.45 -3.15 15.85
N SER A 74 5.45 -2.55 14.66
CA SER A 74 4.46 -1.52 14.29
C SER A 74 3.04 -2.07 14.20
N TYR A 75 2.91 -3.34 13.83
CA TYR A 75 1.61 -3.98 13.58
C TYR A 75 1.01 -4.63 14.82
N ILE A 76 1.82 -4.93 15.83
CA ILE A 76 1.33 -5.49 17.10
C ILE A 76 1.05 -4.42 18.16
N SER A 77 1.23 -3.15 17.81
CA SER A 77 1.06 -2.04 18.72
C SER A 77 -0.41 -1.86 19.11
N GLY A 78 -0.64 -1.49 20.38
CA GLY A 78 -1.98 -1.15 20.87
C GLY A 78 -2.60 0.05 20.17
N ASP A 79 -1.77 1.01 19.77
CA ASP A 79 -2.23 2.21 19.05
C ASP A 79 -2.83 1.85 17.71
N LEU A 80 -2.23 0.92 16.98
CA LEU A 80 -2.79 0.44 15.73
C LEU A 80 -4.09 -0.35 15.95
N ALA A 81 -4.12 -1.20 16.98
CA ALA A 81 -5.33 -1.95 17.31
C ALA A 81 -6.51 -1.04 17.63
N ASP A 82 -6.27 0.01 18.42
CA ASP A 82 -7.29 1.01 18.77
C ASP A 82 -7.78 1.77 17.53
N TRP A 83 -6.85 2.15 16.67
CA TRP A 83 -7.19 2.85 15.42
C TRP A 83 -8.07 1.99 14.51
N LEU A 84 -7.73 0.70 14.36
CA LEU A 84 -8.48 -0.25 13.54
C LEU A 84 -9.87 -0.49 14.12
N ASP A 85 -9.98 -0.65 15.43
CA ASP A 85 -11.27 -0.77 16.13
C ASP A 85 -12.14 0.46 15.89
N ASP A 86 -11.60 1.65 16.05
CA ASP A 86 -12.31 2.92 15.85
C ASP A 86 -12.83 3.06 14.42
N HIS A 87 -12.15 2.45 13.46
CA HIS A 87 -12.52 2.48 12.04
C HIS A 87 -13.30 1.26 11.56
N GLY A 88 -13.58 0.31 12.46
CA GLY A 88 -14.35 -0.89 12.13
C GLY A 88 -13.62 -1.83 11.17
N MET A 89 -12.28 -1.86 11.23
CA MET A 89 -11.46 -2.72 10.38
C MET A 89 -10.93 -3.91 11.15
N ASP A 90 -11.08 -5.11 10.59
CA ASP A 90 -10.47 -6.32 11.12
C ASP A 90 -8.98 -6.38 10.77
N HIS A 91 -8.20 -7.00 11.65
CA HIS A 91 -6.77 -7.17 11.46
C HIS A 91 -6.38 -8.64 11.56
N VAL A 92 -5.72 -9.16 10.53
CA VAL A 92 -5.15 -10.50 10.50
C VAL A 92 -3.64 -10.36 10.46
N ARG A 93 -2.97 -10.84 11.50
CA ARG A 93 -1.53 -10.77 11.64
C ARG A 93 -0.89 -12.13 11.44
N GLY A 94 0.36 -12.09 10.96
CA GLY A 94 1.19 -13.29 10.90
C GLY A 94 0.59 -14.38 10.05
N ALA A 95 0.07 -14.04 8.88
CA ALA A 95 -0.62 -14.97 8.00
C ALA A 95 0.35 -15.95 7.31
N PRO A 96 1.05 -16.85 8.05
CA PRO A 96 1.94 -17.84 7.45
C PRO A 96 1.18 -18.87 6.61
N TYR A 97 -0.15 -18.88 6.73
CA TYR A 97 -1.01 -19.83 6.05
C TYR A 97 -1.34 -19.45 4.61
N HIS A 98 -0.97 -18.25 4.19
CA HIS A 98 -1.22 -17.75 2.84
C HIS A 98 0.06 -17.18 2.23
N PRO A 99 1.06 -18.02 1.90
CA PRO A 99 2.31 -17.56 1.31
C PRO A 99 2.10 -16.79 -0.01
N GLN A 100 1.02 -17.07 -0.74
CA GLN A 100 0.67 -16.32 -1.95
C GLN A 100 0.28 -14.88 -1.65
N THR A 101 -0.35 -14.63 -0.50
CA THR A 101 -0.79 -13.30 -0.09
C THR A 101 0.40 -12.41 0.26
N GLN A 102 1.32 -12.90 1.09
CA GLN A 102 2.56 -12.19 1.40
C GLN A 102 3.43 -11.97 0.16
N GLY A 103 3.50 -12.97 -0.72
CA GLY A 103 4.28 -12.90 -1.94
C GLY A 103 3.89 -11.75 -2.88
N LYS A 104 2.65 -11.26 -2.81
CA LYS A 104 2.19 -10.14 -3.66
C LYS A 104 2.85 -8.82 -3.28
N ILE A 105 2.84 -8.48 -2.00
CA ILE A 105 3.44 -7.23 -1.53
C ILE A 105 4.97 -7.31 -1.57
N GLU A 106 5.54 -8.47 -1.29
CA GLU A 106 6.98 -8.71 -1.42
C GLU A 106 7.45 -8.53 -2.86
N ARG A 107 6.71 -9.06 -3.83
CA ARG A 107 7.01 -8.89 -5.25
C ARG A 107 6.90 -7.42 -5.68
N TRP A 108 5.92 -6.70 -5.18
CA TRP A 108 5.81 -5.27 -5.39
C TRP A 108 7.05 -4.54 -4.88
N HIS A 109 7.45 -4.79 -3.64
CA HIS A 109 8.62 -4.17 -3.04
C HIS A 109 9.90 -4.53 -3.80
N GLN A 110 10.05 -5.79 -4.21
CA GLN A 110 11.22 -6.22 -4.99
C GLN A 110 11.26 -5.55 -6.37
N THR A 111 10.13 -5.46 -7.05
CA THR A 111 10.01 -4.79 -8.34
C THR A 111 10.38 -3.31 -8.20
N LEU A 112 9.87 -2.66 -7.18
CA LEU A 112 10.17 -1.26 -6.89
C LEU A 112 11.67 -1.07 -6.59
N LYS A 113 12.25 -1.90 -5.73
CA LYS A 113 13.67 -1.84 -5.39
C LYS A 113 14.57 -2.03 -6.60
N ASN A 114 14.26 -2.97 -7.48
CA ASN A 114 15.03 -3.20 -8.70
C ASN A 114 15.00 -1.97 -9.61
N ARG A 115 13.87 -1.29 -9.67
CA ARG A 115 13.72 -0.07 -10.49
C ARG A 115 14.43 1.12 -9.86
N VAL A 116 14.24 1.32 -8.56
CA VAL A 116 14.74 2.46 -7.82
C VAL A 116 16.26 2.43 -7.66
N LEU A 117 16.84 1.24 -7.43
CA LEU A 117 18.29 1.08 -7.24
C LEU A 117 19.12 1.34 -8.51
N LEU A 118 18.47 1.37 -9.68
CA LEU A 118 19.13 1.66 -10.95
C LEU A 118 19.33 3.16 -11.20
N GLU A 119 18.77 4.01 -10.34
CA GLU A 119 18.84 5.46 -10.48
C GLU A 119 19.54 6.09 -9.29
N ASN A 120 20.26 7.17 -9.52
CA ASN A 120 20.96 7.92 -8.46
C ASN A 120 20.02 8.96 -7.86
N TYR A 121 19.82 8.88 -6.55
CA TYR A 121 19.03 9.85 -5.81
C TYR A 121 19.92 10.73 -4.96
N PHE A 122 19.79 12.04 -5.12
CA PHE A 122 20.55 13.02 -4.37
C PHE A 122 19.76 13.61 -3.20
N LEU A 123 18.43 13.58 -3.31
CA LEU A 123 17.52 14.14 -2.30
C LEU A 123 16.36 13.17 -2.03
N PRO A 124 15.83 13.12 -0.79
CA PRO A 124 14.65 12.30 -0.46
C PRO A 124 13.43 12.62 -1.33
N GLY A 125 13.25 13.89 -1.73
CA GLY A 125 12.18 14.29 -2.63
C GLY A 125 12.25 13.65 -4.01
N ASP A 126 13.46 13.41 -4.51
CA ASP A 126 13.66 12.72 -5.79
C ASP A 126 13.19 11.27 -5.70
N LEU A 127 13.51 10.59 -4.60
CA LEU A 127 13.03 9.24 -4.34
C LEU A 127 11.50 9.19 -4.26
N GLU A 128 10.89 10.13 -3.55
CA GLU A 128 9.44 10.21 -3.43
C GLU A 128 8.76 10.38 -4.79
N ASN A 129 9.28 11.27 -5.63
CA ASN A 129 8.77 11.49 -6.98
C ASN A 129 8.90 10.24 -7.85
N GLN A 130 10.02 9.54 -7.77
CA GLN A 130 10.25 8.30 -8.52
C GLN A 130 9.30 7.19 -8.07
N ILE A 131 9.06 7.07 -6.77
CA ILE A 131 8.10 6.10 -6.24
C ILE A 131 6.69 6.42 -6.75
N GLY A 132 6.29 7.69 -6.70
CA GLY A 132 4.99 8.13 -7.20
C GLY A 132 4.78 7.80 -8.67
N ASP A 133 5.75 8.13 -9.51
CA ASP A 133 5.70 7.82 -10.94
C ASP A 133 5.63 6.31 -11.19
N PHE A 134 6.38 5.54 -10.42
CA PHE A 134 6.40 4.09 -10.57
C PHE A 134 5.09 3.45 -10.09
N VAL A 135 4.50 3.95 -9.01
CA VAL A 135 3.17 3.49 -8.54
C VAL A 135 2.11 3.75 -9.60
N ASP A 136 2.09 4.94 -10.18
CA ASP A 136 1.14 5.28 -11.24
C ASP A 136 1.28 4.35 -12.45
N HIS A 137 2.51 4.10 -12.88
CA HIS A 137 2.78 3.18 -13.98
C HIS A 137 2.37 1.74 -13.64
N TYR A 138 2.68 1.27 -12.45
CA TYR A 138 2.33 -0.07 -11.98
C TYR A 138 0.81 -0.25 -11.92
N ASN A 139 0.09 0.68 -11.33
CA ASN A 139 -1.36 0.64 -11.22
C ASN A 139 -2.04 0.70 -12.59
N ASN A 140 -1.53 1.52 -13.49
CA ASN A 140 -2.04 1.63 -14.84
C ASN A 140 -1.87 0.32 -15.63
N HIS A 141 -0.73 -0.34 -15.49
CA HIS A 141 -0.49 -1.64 -16.10
C HIS A 141 -1.47 -2.70 -15.55
N ARG A 142 -1.72 -2.71 -14.24
CA ARG A 142 -2.70 -3.60 -13.61
C ARG A 142 -4.13 -3.33 -14.08
N TYR A 143 -4.46 -2.06 -14.27
CA TYR A 143 -5.76 -1.68 -14.84
C TYR A 143 -5.97 -2.30 -16.22
N HIS A 144 -5.00 -2.18 -17.10
CA HIS A 144 -5.09 -2.73 -18.47
C HIS A 144 -5.17 -4.26 -18.47
N GLU A 145 -4.47 -4.93 -17.58
CA GLU A 145 -4.59 -6.38 -17.42
C GLU A 145 -6.00 -6.76 -16.96
N SER A 146 -6.59 -6.03 -16.02
CA SER A 146 -7.92 -6.33 -15.49
C SER A 146 -9.04 -6.14 -16.52
N ILE A 147 -8.94 -5.14 -17.40
CA ILE A 147 -9.92 -4.90 -18.47
C ILE A 147 -9.96 -6.05 -19.47
N GLY A 148 -8.83 -6.72 -19.70
CA GLY A 148 -8.73 -7.82 -20.65
C GLY A 148 -9.44 -9.10 -20.21
N ASN A 149 -9.96 -9.18 -18.97
CA ASN A 149 -10.56 -10.38 -18.41
C ASN A 149 -12.03 -10.11 -18.02
N PRO A 150 -13.02 -10.80 -18.66
CA PRO A 150 -14.44 -10.61 -18.35
C PRO A 150 -14.83 -10.91 -16.89
N ALA A 151 -14.05 -11.77 -16.20
CA ALA A 151 -14.29 -12.09 -14.79
C ALA A 151 -14.02 -10.91 -13.86
N ASP A 152 -13.40 -9.86 -14.35
CA ASP A 152 -12.92 -8.72 -13.55
C ASP A 152 -13.83 -7.48 -13.65
N ALA A 153 -15.09 -7.65 -14.06
CA ALA A 153 -16.05 -6.55 -14.10
C ALA A 153 -16.21 -5.85 -12.74
N TYR A 154 -16.08 -6.61 -11.66
CA TYR A 154 -16.07 -6.07 -10.29
C TYR A 154 -14.81 -5.24 -10.01
N LEU A 155 -13.66 -5.73 -10.46
CA LEU A 155 -12.38 -5.00 -10.38
C LEU A 155 -12.44 -3.69 -11.18
N GLY A 156 -13.09 -3.68 -12.31
CA GLY A 156 -13.26 -2.49 -13.12
C GLY A 156 -13.88 -1.33 -12.35
N ARG A 157 -14.88 -1.60 -11.51
CA ARG A 157 -15.49 -0.58 -10.65
C ARG A 157 -14.53 -0.07 -9.58
N HIS A 158 -13.83 -0.99 -8.95
CA HIS A 158 -12.85 -0.65 -7.90
C HIS A 158 -11.69 0.17 -8.49
N THR A 159 -11.23 -0.21 -9.66
CA THR A 159 -10.20 0.50 -10.41
C THR A 159 -10.62 1.91 -10.79
N ALA A 160 -11.86 2.07 -11.27
CA ALA A 160 -12.40 3.39 -11.63
C ALA A 160 -12.43 4.34 -10.42
N ILE A 161 -12.73 3.84 -9.23
CA ILE A 161 -12.70 4.63 -7.99
C ILE A 161 -11.25 5.08 -7.69
N ILE A 162 -10.28 4.19 -7.79
CA ILE A 162 -8.87 4.50 -7.56
C ILE A 162 -8.38 5.54 -8.56
N GLU A 163 -8.70 5.40 -9.84
CA GLU A 163 -8.32 6.36 -10.88
C GLU A 163 -8.94 7.74 -10.66
N SER A 164 -10.21 7.81 -10.28
CA SER A 164 -10.87 9.09 -10.04
C SER A 164 -10.23 9.87 -8.89
N HIS A 165 -9.62 9.18 -7.94
CA HIS A 165 -8.92 9.81 -6.82
C HIS A 165 -7.47 10.16 -7.15
N SER A 166 -6.83 9.51 -8.11
CA SER A 166 -5.44 9.79 -8.50
C SER A 166 -5.31 11.06 -9.34
N HIS A 167 -6.40 11.58 -9.92
CA HIS A 167 -6.43 12.82 -10.72
C HIS A 167 -6.74 14.07 -9.89
N HIS A 168 -6.91 13.93 -8.59
CA HIS A 168 -7.12 15.02 -7.66
C HIS A 168 -5.94 15.19 -6.70
#